data_122ff0a3faacda923a92b99a9d102eed
#
_entry.id   122ff0a3faacda923a92b99a9d102eed
#
_cell.length_a   1.000
_cell.length_b   1.000
_cell.length_c   1.000
_cell.angle_alpha   90.00
_cell.angle_beta   90.00
_cell.angle_gamma   90.00
#
_symmetry.space_group_name_H-M   'P 1'
#
loop_
_entity.id
_entity.type
_entity.pdbx_description
1 polymer ?
#
loop_
_entity_poly.entity_id
_entity_poly.type
_entity_poly.pdbx_seq_one_letter_code
_entity_poly.pdbx_strand_id
1 'polypeptide(L)'
;MRFRFDRFPSSQFYDDKIVNSISVAAPEYGGPTLLHGETYSFVQVLGKEQQMKSGSFENQAEAQAVVAMVEQLRQISNKAQGNWHSVDRIRIITFYQAQVSLIKRLLRSRRIHDVVVATVDSSQGCEADIVIVSFVRSNGGNESSTVGFLSDDRRLNVALTRGRNSAG
;
A
#
# COMPACT_ATOMS: atom_id res chain seq x y z
N MET A 1 9.59 1.43 -20.19
CA MET A 1 8.13 1.52 -20.36
C MET A 1 7.57 1.97 -19.02
N ARG A 2 7.21 3.25 -18.86
CA ARG A 2 6.63 3.74 -17.60
C ARG A 2 5.18 3.27 -17.55
N PHE A 3 4.85 2.37 -16.62
CA PHE A 3 3.47 2.02 -16.34
C PHE A 3 2.79 3.24 -15.70
N ARG A 4 1.78 3.79 -16.37
CA ARG A 4 0.94 4.84 -15.80
C ARG A 4 -0.01 4.16 -14.81
N PHE A 5 0.16 4.47 -13.55
CA PHE A 5 -0.65 3.91 -12.44
C PHE A 5 -2.13 4.28 -12.54
N ASP A 6 -2.47 5.38 -13.22
CA ASP A 6 -3.82 5.85 -13.47
C ASP A 6 -4.59 4.98 -14.50
N ARG A 7 -3.88 4.20 -15.35
CA ARG A 7 -4.53 3.42 -16.41
C ARG A 7 -5.44 2.34 -15.87
N PHE A 8 -4.99 1.53 -14.90
CA PHE A 8 -5.83 0.44 -14.40
C PHE A 8 -7.08 0.95 -13.67
N PRO A 9 -7.00 1.88 -12.69
CA PRO A 9 -8.18 2.46 -12.09
C PRO A 9 -9.06 3.20 -13.11
N SER A 10 -8.47 3.96 -14.04
CA SER A 10 -9.22 4.70 -15.06
C SER A 10 -10.04 3.79 -15.96
N SER A 11 -9.42 2.75 -16.51
CA SER A 11 -10.11 1.80 -17.40
C SER A 11 -11.11 0.90 -16.68
N GLN A 12 -10.78 0.47 -15.45
CA GLN A 12 -11.59 -0.49 -14.72
C GLN A 12 -12.79 0.14 -14.01
N PHE A 13 -12.65 1.38 -13.50
CA PHE A 13 -13.64 2.00 -12.61
C PHE A 13 -14.22 3.31 -13.13
N TYR A 14 -13.61 3.96 -14.12
CA TYR A 14 -13.98 5.32 -14.53
C TYR A 14 -14.08 5.51 -16.06
N ASP A 15 -14.26 4.46 -16.83
CA ASP A 15 -14.43 4.50 -18.31
C ASP A 15 -13.34 5.35 -19.00
N ASP A 16 -12.10 5.25 -18.54
CA ASP A 16 -10.96 6.05 -19.02
C ASP A 16 -11.11 7.58 -18.90
N LYS A 17 -11.96 8.05 -17.98
CA LYS A 17 -12.28 9.47 -17.80
C LYS A 17 -11.40 10.18 -16.75
N ILE A 18 -10.47 9.49 -16.10
CA ILE A 18 -9.57 10.14 -15.14
C ILE A 18 -8.59 11.05 -15.90
N VAL A 19 -8.57 12.32 -15.51
CA VAL A 19 -7.60 13.31 -15.99
C VAL A 19 -6.68 13.69 -14.84
N ASN A 20 -5.37 13.60 -15.07
CA ASN A 20 -4.38 13.97 -14.07
C ASN A 20 -4.38 15.48 -13.83
N SER A 21 -4.25 15.89 -12.56
CA SER A 21 -4.07 17.30 -12.23
C SER A 21 -2.73 17.83 -12.76
N ILE A 22 -2.70 19.08 -13.17
CA ILE A 22 -1.48 19.77 -13.64
C ILE A 22 -0.38 19.74 -12.57
N SER A 23 -0.75 19.79 -11.28
CA SER A 23 0.22 19.72 -10.18
C SER A 23 0.94 18.38 -10.06
N VAL A 24 0.34 17.30 -10.56
CA VAL A 24 0.91 15.95 -10.55
C VAL A 24 1.73 15.68 -11.82
N ALA A 25 1.45 16.39 -12.91
CA ALA A 25 2.16 16.32 -14.17
C ALA A 25 3.46 17.16 -14.16
N ALA A 26 3.73 17.93 -13.09
CA ALA A 26 4.91 18.79 -13.04
C ALA A 26 6.20 17.96 -12.99
N PRO A 27 7.21 18.28 -13.84
CA PRO A 27 8.49 17.54 -13.90
C PRO A 27 9.29 17.57 -12.60
N GLU A 28 8.98 18.52 -11.71
CA GLU A 28 9.67 18.79 -10.45
C GLU A 28 9.19 17.91 -9.29
N TYR A 29 8.16 17.10 -9.51
CA TYR A 29 7.67 16.17 -8.50
C TYR A 29 8.62 14.97 -8.38
N GLY A 30 9.78 15.21 -7.75
CA GLY A 30 10.79 14.21 -7.44
C GLY A 30 10.38 13.30 -6.31
N GLY A 31 9.39 12.43 -6.54
CA GLY A 31 9.04 11.37 -5.61
C GLY A 31 10.17 10.35 -5.43
N PRO A 32 10.18 9.54 -4.36
CA PRO A 32 11.17 8.50 -4.18
C PRO A 32 11.09 7.51 -5.32
N THR A 33 12.21 7.28 -5.94
CA THR A 33 12.37 6.13 -6.81
C THR A 33 12.36 4.89 -5.92
N LEU A 34 11.24 4.19 -5.88
CA LEU A 34 11.11 2.93 -5.16
C LEU A 34 12.08 1.89 -5.73
N LEU A 35 12.26 0.81 -4.99
CA LEU A 35 13.09 -0.35 -5.34
C LEU A 35 13.13 -0.57 -6.88
N HIS A 36 14.31 -0.45 -7.47
CA HIS A 36 14.58 -0.60 -8.92
C HIS A 36 14.11 0.52 -9.87
N GLY A 37 13.80 1.71 -9.38
CA GLY A 37 13.42 2.83 -10.26
C GLY A 37 11.98 2.80 -10.76
N GLU A 38 11.15 1.91 -10.21
CA GLU A 38 9.75 1.78 -10.58
C GLU A 38 8.86 2.58 -9.63
N THR A 39 7.82 3.19 -10.17
CA THR A 39 6.78 3.89 -9.39
C THR A 39 5.78 2.94 -8.77
N TYR A 40 5.73 1.70 -9.23
CA TYR A 40 4.85 0.64 -8.77
C TYR A 40 5.61 -0.68 -8.71
N SER A 41 5.42 -1.42 -7.62
CA SER A 41 6.02 -2.75 -7.44
C SER A 41 5.00 -3.71 -6.84
N PHE A 42 4.88 -4.88 -7.42
CA PHE A 42 4.10 -5.98 -6.87
C PHE A 42 5.05 -7.02 -6.27
N VAL A 43 4.90 -7.29 -4.98
CA VAL A 43 5.74 -8.24 -4.24
C VAL A 43 4.90 -9.44 -3.81
N GLN A 44 5.23 -10.60 -4.32
CA GLN A 44 4.61 -11.85 -3.89
C GLN A 44 5.25 -12.32 -2.58
N VAL A 45 4.43 -12.48 -1.55
CA VAL A 45 4.86 -13.01 -0.25
C VAL A 45 4.23 -14.37 -0.02
N LEU A 46 5.06 -15.38 0.18
CA LEU A 46 4.59 -16.73 0.53
C LEU A 46 4.25 -16.78 2.02
N GLY A 47 2.97 -16.76 2.34
CA GLY A 47 2.48 -16.80 3.71
C GLY A 47 1.05 -17.32 3.75
N LYS A 48 0.63 -17.80 4.93
CA LYS A 48 -0.75 -18.26 5.17
C LYS A 48 -1.52 -17.19 5.95
N GLU A 49 -2.73 -16.94 5.51
CA GLU A 49 -3.69 -16.15 6.27
C GLU A 49 -4.16 -16.91 7.51
N GLN A 50 -4.46 -16.19 8.57
CA GLN A 50 -5.03 -16.72 9.80
C GLN A 50 -6.27 -15.92 10.17
N GLN A 51 -7.38 -16.63 10.41
CA GLN A 51 -8.59 -15.99 10.91
C GLN A 51 -8.50 -15.85 12.43
N MET A 52 -8.71 -14.64 12.90
CA MET A 52 -8.75 -14.31 14.33
C MET A 52 -10.13 -14.57 14.93
N LYS A 53 -10.23 -14.69 16.27
CA LYS A 53 -11.51 -14.85 16.97
C LYS A 53 -12.53 -13.75 16.68
N SER A 54 -12.07 -12.57 16.29
CA SER A 54 -12.91 -11.44 15.87
C SER A 54 -13.51 -11.60 14.46
N GLY A 55 -13.19 -12.67 13.73
CA GLY A 55 -13.58 -12.87 12.34
C GLY A 55 -12.68 -12.15 11.33
N SER A 56 -11.78 -11.24 11.77
CA SER A 56 -10.81 -10.57 10.92
C SER A 56 -9.64 -11.49 10.55
N PHE A 57 -8.93 -11.19 9.49
CA PHE A 57 -7.78 -11.98 9.01
C PHE A 57 -6.45 -11.25 9.21
N GLU A 58 -5.39 -12.00 9.43
CA GLU A 58 -4.02 -11.51 9.41
C GLU A 58 -3.10 -12.48 8.67
N ASN A 59 -1.98 -11.97 8.16
CA ASN A 59 -0.92 -12.73 7.51
C ASN A 59 0.42 -12.26 8.06
N GLN A 60 1.03 -13.11 8.87
CA GLN A 60 2.26 -12.80 9.57
C GLN A 60 3.44 -12.54 8.61
N ALA A 61 3.53 -13.32 7.52
CA ALA A 61 4.60 -13.16 6.55
C ALA A 61 4.47 -11.83 5.78
N GLU A 62 3.25 -11.46 5.35
CA GLU A 62 3.02 -10.16 4.74
C GLU A 62 3.33 -9.00 5.70
N ALA A 63 2.89 -9.09 6.96
CA ALA A 63 3.18 -8.06 7.94
C ALA A 63 4.68 -7.86 8.15
N GLN A 64 5.45 -8.95 8.20
CA GLN A 64 6.92 -8.88 8.29
C GLN A 64 7.55 -8.27 7.05
N ALA A 65 7.08 -8.66 5.84
CA ALA A 65 7.54 -8.09 4.58
C ALA A 65 7.27 -6.57 4.50
N VAL A 66 6.08 -6.13 4.90
CA VAL A 66 5.71 -4.71 4.97
C VAL A 66 6.65 -3.95 5.90
N VAL A 67 6.94 -4.47 7.09
CA VAL A 67 7.86 -3.83 8.04
C VAL A 67 9.28 -3.76 7.48
N ALA A 68 9.77 -4.83 6.83
CA ALA A 68 11.07 -4.83 6.18
C ALA A 68 11.16 -3.78 5.06
N MET A 69 10.10 -3.62 4.26
CA MET A 69 10.03 -2.55 3.24
C MET A 69 10.13 -1.17 3.86
N VAL A 70 9.43 -0.91 4.96
CA VAL A 70 9.52 0.37 5.68
C VAL A 70 10.94 0.62 6.18
N GLU A 71 11.60 -0.39 6.75
CA GLU A 71 13.00 -0.27 7.21
C GLU A 71 13.94 0.06 6.04
N GLN A 72 13.78 -0.58 4.88
CA GLN A 72 14.56 -0.28 3.68
C GLN A 72 14.32 1.15 3.17
N LEU A 73 13.07 1.58 3.10
CA LEU A 73 12.72 2.95 2.69
C LEU A 73 13.35 3.99 3.61
N ARG A 74 13.36 3.75 4.93
CA ARG A 74 14.02 4.63 5.90
C ARG A 74 15.54 4.68 5.70
N GLN A 75 16.18 3.55 5.40
CA GLN A 75 17.63 3.51 5.12
C GLN A 75 17.97 4.28 3.84
N ILE A 76 17.17 4.16 2.79
CA ILE A 76 17.35 4.91 1.54
C ILE A 76 17.18 6.41 1.81
N SER A 77 16.15 6.79 2.55
CA SER A 77 15.88 8.17 2.95
C SER A 77 17.05 8.80 3.67
N ASN A 78 17.59 8.12 4.67
CA ASN A 78 18.73 8.61 5.46
C ASN A 78 19.97 8.84 4.59
N LYS A 79 20.21 7.99 3.58
CA LYS A 79 21.34 8.13 2.66
C LYS A 79 21.16 9.27 1.64
N ALA A 80 19.93 9.52 1.21
CA ALA A 80 19.62 10.50 0.18
C ALA A 80 19.43 11.93 0.73
N GLN A 81 19.64 12.17 2.03
CA GLN A 81 19.35 13.45 2.72
C GLN A 81 17.91 13.96 2.49
N GLY A 82 17.00 13.09 2.13
CA GLY A 82 15.60 13.41 1.90
C GLY A 82 14.74 13.12 3.12
N ASN A 83 13.77 14.00 3.43
CA ASN A 83 12.83 13.82 4.55
C ASN A 83 11.71 12.81 4.22
N TRP A 84 12.05 11.67 3.65
CA TRP A 84 11.09 10.62 3.24
C TRP A 84 10.37 9.93 4.39
N HIS A 85 10.88 10.10 5.60
CA HIS A 85 10.41 9.48 6.84
C HIS A 85 9.43 10.36 7.63
N SER A 86 8.95 11.47 7.07
CA SER A 86 7.91 12.24 7.76
C SER A 86 6.61 11.43 7.80
N VAL A 87 5.87 11.57 8.91
CA VAL A 87 4.68 10.77 9.27
C VAL A 87 3.64 10.66 8.15
N ASP A 88 3.57 11.66 7.28
CA ASP A 88 2.57 11.75 6.22
C ASP A 88 3.02 11.16 4.87
N ARG A 89 4.26 10.68 4.78
CA ARG A 89 4.82 10.23 3.50
C ARG A 89 4.69 8.75 3.23
N ILE A 90 4.70 7.90 4.28
CA ILE A 90 4.50 6.45 4.15
C ILE A 90 3.20 6.06 4.81
N ARG A 91 2.32 5.44 4.05
CA ARG A 91 1.07 4.88 4.55
C ARG A 91 0.99 3.39 4.21
N ILE A 92 0.63 2.59 5.20
CA ILE A 92 0.33 1.18 5.03
C ILE A 92 -1.17 1.00 5.08
N ILE A 93 -1.73 0.37 4.05
CA ILE A 93 -3.16 0.14 3.90
C ILE A 93 -3.40 -1.37 3.82
N THR A 94 -4.42 -1.84 4.52
CA THR A 94 -4.87 -3.23 4.45
C THR A 94 -6.39 -3.31 4.54
N PHE A 95 -6.95 -4.46 4.18
CA PHE A 95 -8.41 -4.69 4.20
C PHE A 95 -8.91 -5.19 5.55
N TYR A 96 -8.01 -5.55 6.48
CA TYR A 96 -8.35 -6.26 7.71
C TYR A 96 -7.79 -5.59 8.96
N GLN A 97 -8.66 -5.38 9.94
CA GLN A 97 -8.29 -4.73 11.21
C GLN A 97 -7.26 -5.54 12.02
N ALA A 98 -7.30 -6.88 11.94
CA ALA A 98 -6.30 -7.72 12.59
C ALA A 98 -4.90 -7.46 12.00
N GLN A 99 -4.80 -7.33 10.68
CA GLN A 99 -3.54 -6.99 10.00
C GLN A 99 -3.02 -5.61 10.39
N VAL A 100 -3.91 -4.61 10.52
CA VAL A 100 -3.54 -3.28 11.05
C VAL A 100 -2.88 -3.41 12.42
N SER A 101 -3.51 -4.17 13.31
CA SER A 101 -3.02 -4.37 14.68
C SER A 101 -1.68 -5.09 14.71
N LEU A 102 -1.53 -6.12 13.88
CA LEU A 102 -0.30 -6.90 13.73
C LEU A 102 0.85 -6.02 13.23
N ILE A 103 0.65 -5.28 12.12
CA ILE A 103 1.67 -4.39 11.55
C ILE A 103 2.06 -3.31 12.56
N LYS A 104 1.10 -2.67 13.23
CA LYS A 104 1.39 -1.67 14.28
C LYS A 104 2.23 -2.24 15.41
N ARG A 105 1.96 -3.47 15.84
CA ARG A 105 2.74 -4.17 16.87
C ARG A 105 4.18 -4.41 16.41
N LEU A 106 4.37 -4.89 15.18
CA LEU A 106 5.69 -5.13 14.60
C LEU A 106 6.48 -3.84 14.41
N LEU A 107 5.87 -2.76 13.89
CA LEU A 107 6.53 -1.46 13.76
C LEU A 107 7.00 -0.93 15.12
N ARG A 108 6.16 -1.02 16.16
CA ARG A 108 6.53 -0.62 17.53
C ARG A 108 7.72 -1.41 18.05
N SER A 109 7.79 -2.72 17.82
CA SER A 109 8.92 -3.56 18.24
C SER A 109 10.23 -3.14 17.57
N ARG A 110 10.16 -2.51 16.40
CA ARG A 110 11.28 -1.93 15.65
C ARG A 110 11.51 -0.45 15.94
N ARG A 111 10.78 0.13 16.94
CA ARG A 111 10.85 1.55 17.30
C ARG A 111 10.50 2.49 16.13
N ILE A 112 9.57 2.04 15.27
CA ILE A 112 9.06 2.82 14.15
C ILE A 112 7.67 3.35 14.56
N HIS A 113 7.54 4.67 14.70
CA HIS A 113 6.33 5.33 15.19
C HIS A 113 5.75 6.35 14.20
N ASP A 114 6.46 6.64 13.14
CA ASP A 114 6.22 7.67 12.15
C ASP A 114 5.58 7.14 10.85
N VAL A 115 4.94 5.98 10.90
CA VAL A 115 4.24 5.38 9.76
C VAL A 115 2.78 5.16 10.10
N VAL A 116 1.90 5.63 9.24
CA VAL A 116 0.45 5.46 9.40
C VAL A 116 0.05 4.08 8.88
N VAL A 117 -0.64 3.29 9.72
CA VAL A 117 -1.24 2.01 9.34
C VAL A 117 -2.74 2.09 9.53
N ALA A 118 -3.50 1.83 8.48
CA ALA A 118 -4.94 2.00 8.45
C ALA A 118 -5.64 0.95 7.60
N THR A 119 -6.95 0.80 7.76
CA THR A 119 -7.76 0.05 6.81
C THR A 119 -8.06 0.89 5.58
N VAL A 120 -8.45 0.23 4.47
CA VAL A 120 -8.89 0.91 3.25
C VAL A 120 -9.99 1.92 3.56
N ASP A 121 -10.99 1.52 4.34
CA ASP A 121 -12.15 2.37 4.68
C ASP A 121 -11.72 3.62 5.47
N SER A 122 -10.78 3.49 6.41
CA SER A 122 -10.25 4.62 7.18
C SER A 122 -9.21 5.46 6.43
N SER A 123 -8.82 5.04 5.24
CA SER A 123 -7.86 5.76 4.37
C SER A 123 -8.55 6.56 3.27
N GLN A 124 -9.87 6.55 3.21
CA GLN A 124 -10.62 7.35 2.23
C GLN A 124 -10.33 8.85 2.42
N GLY A 125 -10.01 9.54 1.33
CA GLY A 125 -9.65 10.96 1.35
C GLY A 125 -8.23 11.27 1.85
N CYS A 126 -7.46 10.26 2.28
CA CYS A 126 -6.06 10.45 2.67
C CYS A 126 -5.13 10.09 1.51
N GLU A 127 -4.03 10.80 1.40
CA GLU A 127 -2.99 10.57 0.39
C GLU A 127 -1.62 10.44 1.06
N ALA A 128 -0.68 9.74 0.43
CA ALA A 128 0.71 9.63 0.86
C ALA A 128 1.64 9.53 -0.36
N ASP A 129 2.91 9.89 -0.17
CA ASP A 129 3.90 9.78 -1.24
C ASP A 129 4.22 8.32 -1.55
N ILE A 130 4.21 7.47 -0.54
CA ILE A 130 4.42 6.02 -0.66
C ILE A 130 3.26 5.29 0.00
N VAL A 131 2.63 4.40 -0.73
CA VAL A 131 1.56 3.53 -0.21
C VAL A 131 1.99 2.08 -0.33
N ILE A 132 1.95 1.36 0.78
CA ILE A 132 2.17 -0.08 0.83
C ILE A 132 0.83 -0.75 1.12
N VAL A 133 0.37 -1.61 0.22
CA VAL A 133 -0.89 -2.34 0.38
C VAL A 133 -0.61 -3.79 0.75
N SER A 134 -1.17 -4.26 1.89
CA SER A 134 -1.14 -5.67 2.31
C SER A 134 -2.52 -6.28 2.09
N PHE A 135 -2.58 -7.29 1.23
CA PHE A 135 -3.83 -7.95 0.83
C PHE A 135 -4.28 -9.03 1.81
N VAL A 136 -3.34 -9.64 2.53
CA VAL A 136 -3.57 -10.67 3.57
C VAL A 136 -4.01 -12.03 3.02
N ARG A 137 -4.97 -12.06 2.09
CA ARG A 137 -5.58 -13.29 1.59
C ARG A 137 -4.59 -14.06 0.70
N SER A 138 -4.38 -15.32 1.03
CA SER A 138 -3.36 -16.16 0.40
C SER A 138 -3.86 -17.56 -0.02
N ASN A 139 -5.17 -17.80 0.06
CA ASN A 139 -5.71 -19.13 -0.19
C ASN A 139 -5.67 -19.53 -1.66
N GLY A 140 -4.83 -20.48 -1.99
CA GLY A 140 -4.82 -21.21 -3.25
C GLY A 140 -5.75 -22.43 -3.27
N GLY A 141 -7.00 -22.31 -2.83
CA GLY A 141 -7.90 -23.46 -2.79
C GLY A 141 -9.38 -23.10 -2.79
N ASN A 142 -10.09 -23.55 -3.82
CA ASN A 142 -11.54 -23.46 -4.08
C ASN A 142 -12.11 -22.05 -4.36
N GLU A 143 -12.46 -21.88 -5.61
CA GLU A 143 -12.65 -20.65 -6.37
C GLU A 143 -13.78 -19.69 -5.94
N SER A 144 -14.62 -19.99 -4.97
CA SER A 144 -15.80 -19.14 -4.73
C SER A 144 -15.89 -18.43 -3.38
N SER A 145 -15.04 -18.75 -2.41
CA SER A 145 -15.11 -18.12 -1.07
C SER A 145 -13.87 -17.34 -0.65
N THR A 146 -12.87 -17.26 -1.51
CA THR A 146 -11.49 -16.92 -1.12
C THR A 146 -11.11 -15.46 -1.25
N VAL A 147 -11.84 -14.69 -2.02
CA VAL A 147 -11.42 -13.31 -2.33
C VAL A 147 -11.95 -12.30 -1.31
N GLY A 148 -13.02 -12.63 -0.59
CA GLY A 148 -13.57 -11.81 0.49
C GLY A 148 -13.71 -10.34 0.09
N PHE A 149 -13.19 -9.43 0.91
CA PHE A 149 -13.21 -7.99 0.64
C PHE A 149 -12.39 -7.54 -0.58
N LEU A 150 -11.56 -8.41 -1.17
CA LEU A 150 -10.83 -8.10 -2.41
C LEU A 150 -11.73 -8.15 -3.64
N SER A 151 -12.92 -8.77 -3.54
CA SER A 151 -13.95 -8.74 -4.59
C SER A 151 -14.72 -7.40 -4.63
N ASP A 152 -14.50 -6.51 -3.67
CA ASP A 152 -15.07 -5.18 -3.67
C ASP A 152 -14.17 -4.22 -4.47
N ASP A 153 -14.51 -4.05 -5.74
CA ASP A 153 -13.81 -3.18 -6.69
C ASP A 153 -13.65 -1.74 -6.17
N ARG A 154 -14.60 -1.23 -5.40
CA ARG A 154 -14.53 0.12 -4.83
C ARG A 154 -13.43 0.23 -3.79
N ARG A 155 -13.29 -0.76 -2.91
CA ARG A 155 -12.22 -0.81 -1.91
C ARG A 155 -10.85 -0.98 -2.56
N LEU A 156 -10.76 -1.84 -3.57
CA LEU A 156 -9.53 -2.02 -4.33
C LEU A 156 -9.11 -0.71 -4.99
N ASN A 157 -10.04 -0.02 -5.64
CA ASN A 157 -9.79 1.29 -6.24
C ASN A 157 -9.30 2.31 -5.20
N VAL A 158 -9.96 2.41 -4.03
CA VAL A 158 -9.50 3.29 -2.95
C VAL A 158 -8.07 2.96 -2.53
N ALA A 159 -7.73 1.68 -2.33
CA ALA A 159 -6.39 1.27 -1.92
C ALA A 159 -5.33 1.68 -2.96
N LEU A 160 -5.61 1.45 -4.24
CA LEU A 160 -4.67 1.71 -5.34
C LEU A 160 -4.49 3.21 -5.66
N THR A 161 -5.48 4.05 -5.36
CA THR A 161 -5.44 5.48 -5.70
C THR A 161 -4.96 6.40 -4.57
N ARG A 162 -4.38 5.86 -3.49
CA ARG A 162 -3.91 6.67 -2.34
C ARG A 162 -2.50 7.23 -2.49
N GLY A 163 -1.73 6.79 -3.47
CA GLY A 163 -0.38 7.30 -3.73
C GLY A 163 -0.39 8.62 -4.50
N ARG A 164 0.31 9.65 -4.01
CA ARG A 164 0.45 10.95 -4.69
C ARG A 164 1.27 10.86 -5.97
N ASN A 165 2.21 9.94 -6.02
CA ASN A 165 3.14 9.76 -7.15
C ASN A 165 2.66 8.76 -8.20
N SER A 166 1.41 8.36 -8.17
CA SER A 166 0.86 7.42 -9.14
C SER A 166 0.63 8.01 -10.53
N ALA A 167 0.95 9.29 -10.71
CA ALA A 167 0.71 10.01 -11.97
C ALA A 167 1.98 10.72 -12.47
N GLY A 168 3.09 10.02 -12.53
CA GLY A 168 4.30 10.47 -13.18
C GLY A 168 4.51 9.77 -14.51
#